data_68ef94cb3b64ba094db7359a086fe80f
#
_entry.id   68ef94cb3b64ba094db7359a086fe80f
#
_cell.length_a   1.000
_cell.length_b   1.000
_cell.length_c   1.000
_cell.angle_alpha   90.00
_cell.angle_beta   90.00
_cell.angle_gamma   90.00
#
_symmetry.space_group_name_H-M   'P 1'
#
loop_
_entity.id
_entity.type
_entity.pdbx_description
1 polymer ?
#
loop_
_entity_poly.entity_id
_entity_poly.type
_entity_poly.pdbx_seq_one_letter_code
_entity_poly.pdbx_strand_id
1 'polypeptide(L)'
;MTDIRVKSWIELQEAVFASSWQPSISRFRSNFVFRGVPRVSHTLETSLQAGGFVGQEAHLLTSFRKYAARNAVSGDWVWNWLSLAKHHGLPTRLLDWTYSPYVAMHFATHDARRFEQDGVIWCVDSAGPTSCSPMR
;
A
#
# COMPACT_ATOMS: atom_id res chain seq x y z
N MET A 1 -1.55 -13.86 -10.83
CA MET A 1 -1.39 -12.41 -10.81
C MET A 1 -1.88 -11.89 -12.14
N THR A 2 -2.94 -11.09 -12.16
CA THR A 2 -3.55 -10.58 -13.39
C THR A 2 -3.16 -9.12 -13.55
N ASP A 3 -2.52 -8.78 -14.67
CA ASP A 3 -2.18 -7.40 -15.02
C ASP A 3 -3.32 -6.83 -15.87
N ILE A 4 -3.90 -5.70 -15.45
CA ILE A 4 -4.99 -5.03 -16.15
C ILE A 4 -4.46 -3.66 -16.59
N ARG A 5 -4.39 -3.43 -17.89
CA ARG A 5 -4.05 -2.14 -18.45
C ARG A 5 -5.32 -1.35 -18.77
N VAL A 6 -5.45 -0.18 -18.17
CA VAL A 6 -6.58 0.73 -18.38
C VAL A 6 -6.14 1.92 -19.23
N LYS A 7 -7.02 2.39 -20.10
CA LYS A 7 -6.74 3.48 -21.06
C LYS A 7 -7.64 4.69 -20.83
N SER A 8 -8.61 4.59 -19.95
CA SER A 8 -9.55 5.66 -19.66
C SER A 8 -9.94 5.69 -18.19
N TRP A 9 -10.46 6.83 -17.76
CA TRP A 9 -11.03 6.98 -16.42
C TRP A 9 -12.19 6.01 -16.16
N ILE A 10 -13.02 5.75 -17.17
CA ILE A 10 -14.16 4.85 -17.06
C ILE A 10 -13.66 3.41 -16.82
N GLU A 11 -12.72 2.94 -17.65
CA GLU A 11 -12.12 1.61 -17.47
C GLU A 11 -11.45 1.44 -16.10
N LEU A 12 -10.80 2.49 -15.60
CA LEU A 12 -10.20 2.46 -14.27
C LEU A 12 -11.27 2.30 -13.18
N GLN A 13 -12.37 3.07 -13.27
CA GLN A 13 -13.48 2.97 -12.34
C GLN A 13 -14.09 1.57 -12.35
N GLU A 14 -14.35 1.02 -13.53
CA GLU A 14 -14.88 -0.33 -13.69
C GLU A 14 -13.95 -1.38 -13.08
N ALA A 15 -12.65 -1.26 -13.31
CA ALA A 15 -11.66 -2.19 -12.78
C ALA A 15 -11.55 -2.15 -11.24
N VAL A 16 -11.50 -0.96 -10.64
CA VAL A 16 -11.33 -0.84 -9.18
C VAL A 16 -12.60 -1.15 -8.38
N PHE A 17 -13.76 -1.00 -8.99
CA PHE A 17 -15.06 -1.32 -8.39
C PHE A 17 -15.64 -2.65 -8.87
N ALA A 18 -14.92 -3.38 -9.74
CA ALA A 18 -15.34 -4.72 -10.17
C ALA A 18 -15.66 -5.61 -8.95
N SER A 19 -16.80 -6.28 -9.01
CA SER A 19 -17.27 -7.17 -7.94
C SER A 19 -17.51 -6.52 -6.57
N SER A 20 -17.53 -5.20 -6.49
CA SER A 20 -17.78 -4.49 -5.23
C SER A 20 -19.26 -4.38 -4.87
N TRP A 21 -20.17 -4.51 -5.85
CA TRP A 21 -21.60 -4.49 -5.59
C TRP A 21 -22.06 -5.81 -4.99
N GLN A 22 -22.67 -5.76 -3.79
CA GLN A 22 -23.24 -6.91 -3.11
C GLN A 22 -24.77 -6.83 -3.10
N PRO A 23 -25.46 -7.57 -3.96
CA PRO A 23 -26.94 -7.51 -4.08
C PRO A 23 -27.66 -7.89 -2.78
N SER A 24 -27.11 -8.82 -2.01
CA SER A 24 -27.70 -9.30 -0.75
C SER A 24 -27.88 -8.22 0.31
N ILE A 25 -27.06 -7.17 0.28
CA ILE A 25 -27.11 -6.04 1.22
C ILE A 25 -27.33 -4.71 0.53
N SER A 26 -27.52 -4.70 -0.80
CA SER A 26 -27.70 -3.51 -1.65
C SER A 26 -26.66 -2.42 -1.39
N ARG A 27 -25.39 -2.82 -1.25
CA ARG A 27 -24.27 -1.90 -0.97
C ARG A 27 -23.01 -2.27 -1.76
N PHE A 28 -22.21 -1.23 -2.03
CA PHE A 28 -20.83 -1.43 -2.47
C PHE A 28 -19.95 -1.80 -1.27
N ARG A 29 -19.37 -2.98 -1.33
CA ARG A 29 -18.40 -3.45 -0.33
C ARG A 29 -17.29 -4.19 -1.05
N SER A 30 -16.11 -3.60 -1.04
CA SER A 30 -14.91 -4.23 -1.58
C SER A 30 -14.12 -4.90 -0.46
N ASN A 31 -13.61 -6.09 -0.73
CA ASN A 31 -12.64 -6.78 0.11
C ASN A 31 -11.20 -6.40 -0.27
N PHE A 32 -11.03 -5.57 -1.29
CA PHE A 32 -9.72 -5.17 -1.76
C PHE A 32 -9.12 -4.05 -0.93
N VAL A 33 -7.80 -4.13 -0.76
CA VAL A 33 -6.96 -3.03 -0.34
C VAL A 33 -6.06 -2.61 -1.52
N PHE A 34 -5.77 -1.32 -1.59
CA PHE A 34 -5.12 -0.69 -2.73
C PHE A 34 -3.83 0.01 -2.31
N ARG A 35 -2.85 0.02 -3.22
CA ARG A 35 -1.63 0.80 -3.09
C ARG A 35 -1.27 1.44 -4.43
N GLY A 36 -1.24 2.77 -4.48
CA GLY A 36 -0.79 3.51 -5.66
C GLY A 36 0.72 3.76 -5.65
N VAL A 37 1.35 3.59 -6.78
CA VAL A 37 2.76 3.95 -6.99
C VAL A 37 2.93 4.69 -8.33
N PRO A 38 3.78 5.73 -8.40
CA PRO A 38 3.82 6.64 -9.54
C PRO A 38 4.60 6.13 -10.74
N ARG A 39 5.10 4.90 -10.74
CA ARG A 39 5.83 4.29 -11.84
C ARG A 39 5.53 2.81 -11.99
N VAL A 40 5.38 2.36 -13.22
CA VAL A 40 5.22 0.94 -13.57
C VAL A 40 6.43 0.10 -13.12
N SER A 41 7.63 0.68 -13.12
CA SER A 41 8.84 0.01 -12.65
C SER A 41 8.91 -0.17 -11.13
N HIS A 42 8.03 0.49 -10.37
CA HIS A 42 7.97 0.32 -8.93
C HIS A 42 7.26 -0.99 -8.58
N THR A 43 8.01 -1.93 -8.11
CA THR A 43 7.52 -3.18 -7.54
C THR A 43 6.96 -2.94 -6.13
N LEU A 44 6.42 -3.99 -5.51
CA LEU A 44 6.03 -3.97 -4.09
C LEU A 44 7.29 -4.04 -3.19
N GLU A 45 8.19 -3.09 -3.38
CA GLU A 45 9.43 -2.97 -2.62
C GLU A 45 9.19 -2.11 -1.38
N THR A 46 9.67 -2.60 -0.23
CA THR A 46 9.59 -1.88 1.04
C THR A 46 10.70 -0.84 1.15
N SER A 47 10.53 0.16 2.02
CA SER A 47 11.57 1.15 2.29
C SER A 47 12.85 0.51 2.85
N LEU A 48 12.72 -0.61 3.54
CA LEU A 48 13.84 -1.40 4.05
C LEU A 48 14.67 -2.01 2.92
N GLN A 49 13.99 -2.55 1.89
CA GLN A 49 14.63 -3.13 0.71
C GLN A 49 15.28 -2.05 -0.16
N ALA A 50 14.50 -1.01 -0.49
CA ALA A 50 14.95 0.11 -1.31
C ALA A 50 16.18 0.84 -0.70
N GLY A 51 16.24 0.90 0.63
CA GLY A 51 17.37 1.50 1.36
C GLY A 51 18.57 0.57 1.55
N GLY A 52 18.48 -0.70 1.17
CA GLY A 52 19.56 -1.67 1.38
C GLY A 52 19.73 -2.11 2.85
N PHE A 53 18.71 -1.91 3.69
CA PHE A 53 18.76 -2.21 5.12
C PHE A 53 18.21 -3.59 5.50
N VAL A 54 18.03 -4.48 4.52
CA VAL A 54 17.57 -5.85 4.76
C VAL A 54 18.52 -6.55 5.72
N GLY A 55 17.99 -7.07 6.83
CA GLY A 55 18.78 -7.65 7.91
C GLY A 55 19.11 -6.68 9.05
N GLN A 56 18.96 -5.38 8.89
CA GLN A 56 19.21 -4.38 9.93
C GLN A 56 17.95 -3.92 10.68
N GLU A 57 16.76 -4.35 10.27
CA GLU A 57 15.48 -3.88 10.81
C GLU A 57 15.38 -4.01 12.33
N ALA A 58 15.82 -5.15 12.88
CA ALA A 58 15.79 -5.37 14.32
C ALA A 58 16.68 -4.37 15.08
N HIS A 59 17.86 -4.06 14.53
CA HIS A 59 18.77 -3.07 15.10
C HIS A 59 18.20 -1.66 15.02
N LEU A 60 17.68 -1.28 13.85
CA LEU A 60 17.02 0.01 13.63
C LEU A 60 15.83 0.20 14.57
N LEU A 61 14.99 -0.80 14.70
CA LEU A 61 13.82 -0.77 15.57
C LEU A 61 14.23 -0.68 17.05
N THR A 62 15.24 -1.42 17.47
CA THR A 62 15.77 -1.37 18.84
C THR A 62 16.33 0.03 19.15
N SER A 63 17.04 0.62 18.21
CA SER A 63 17.55 1.99 18.35
C SER A 63 16.40 3.00 18.42
N PHE A 64 15.41 2.90 17.57
CA PHE A 64 14.22 3.76 17.58
C PHE A 64 13.49 3.71 18.93
N ARG A 65 13.27 2.50 19.48
CA ARG A 65 12.58 2.30 20.76
C ARG A 65 13.27 2.98 21.95
N LYS A 66 14.60 3.14 21.90
CA LYS A 66 15.37 3.84 22.95
C LYS A 66 15.02 5.32 23.07
N TYR A 67 14.66 5.94 21.93
CA TYR A 67 14.35 7.37 21.84
C TYR A 67 12.84 7.66 21.85
N ALA A 68 12.01 6.66 21.58
CA ALA A 68 10.56 6.82 21.59
C ALA A 68 10.04 6.95 23.03
N ALA A 69 8.98 7.73 23.20
CA ALA A 69 8.31 7.85 24.50
C ALA A 69 7.79 6.48 24.97
N ARG A 70 7.84 6.21 26.29
CA ARG A 70 7.44 4.92 26.87
C ARG A 70 6.00 4.51 26.57
N ASN A 71 5.12 5.49 26.38
CA ASN A 71 3.70 5.30 26.08
C ASN A 71 3.36 5.56 24.59
N ALA A 72 4.36 5.59 23.71
CA ALA A 72 4.16 5.89 22.30
C ALA A 72 3.30 4.84 21.56
N VAL A 73 3.28 3.61 22.05
CA VAL A 73 2.46 2.52 21.51
C VAL A 73 1.61 1.87 22.59
N SER A 74 0.45 1.37 22.20
CA SER A 74 -0.41 0.56 23.07
C SER A 74 0.08 -0.89 23.05
N GLY A 75 0.68 -1.34 24.14
CA GLY A 75 1.29 -2.66 24.25
C GLY A 75 2.63 -2.79 23.53
N ASP A 76 3.37 -3.87 23.81
CA ASP A 76 4.74 -4.08 23.32
C ASP A 76 4.80 -5.02 22.09
N TRP A 77 3.78 -5.00 21.25
CA TRP A 77 3.75 -5.79 20.01
C TRP A 77 4.67 -5.19 18.95
N VAL A 78 5.48 -6.02 18.35
CA VAL A 78 6.45 -5.61 17.31
C VAL A 78 5.78 -4.83 16.16
N TRP A 79 4.56 -5.20 15.78
CA TRP A 79 3.82 -4.52 14.71
C TRP A 79 3.45 -3.07 15.05
N ASN A 80 3.12 -2.78 16.31
CA ASN A 80 2.82 -1.42 16.76
C ASN A 80 4.08 -0.56 16.69
N TRP A 81 5.21 -1.12 17.08
CA TRP A 81 6.51 -0.44 17.00
C TRP A 81 6.96 -0.21 15.56
N LEU A 82 6.79 -1.21 14.68
CA LEU A 82 7.11 -1.06 13.25
C LEU A 82 6.22 -0.01 12.59
N SER A 83 4.93 0.03 12.90
CA SER A 83 3.99 1.02 12.37
C SER A 83 4.37 2.43 12.82
N LEU A 84 4.65 2.62 14.11
CA LEU A 84 5.09 3.91 14.64
C LEU A 84 6.42 4.34 14.04
N ALA A 85 7.39 3.44 13.97
CA ALA A 85 8.71 3.72 13.39
C ALA A 85 8.59 4.12 11.92
N LYS A 86 7.75 3.42 11.15
CA LYS A 86 7.45 3.78 9.76
C LYS A 86 6.83 5.17 9.64
N HIS A 87 5.89 5.51 10.51
CA HIS A 87 5.26 6.83 10.54
C HIS A 87 6.29 7.95 10.76
N HIS A 88 7.35 7.66 11.53
CA HIS A 88 8.48 8.57 11.74
C HIS A 88 9.61 8.43 10.70
N GLY A 89 9.37 7.73 9.59
CA GLY A 89 10.31 7.64 8.47
C GLY A 89 11.39 6.57 8.61
N LEU A 90 11.33 5.71 9.62
CA LEU A 90 12.28 4.61 9.72
C LEU A 90 12.02 3.59 8.59
N PRO A 91 13.06 3.12 7.89
CA PRO A 91 12.91 2.03 6.94
C PRO A 91 12.37 0.77 7.61
N THR A 92 11.26 0.23 7.09
CA THR A 92 10.61 -0.97 7.63
C THR A 92 10.16 -1.91 6.52
N ARG A 93 9.82 -3.15 6.88
CA ARG A 93 9.20 -4.15 6.00
C ARG A 93 7.74 -3.89 5.68
N LEU A 94 7.14 -2.83 6.19
CA LEU A 94 5.74 -2.53 6.00
C LEU A 94 5.51 -1.75 4.71
N LEU A 95 4.40 -2.05 4.03
CA LEU A 95 3.83 -1.27 2.94
C LEU A 95 2.50 -0.67 3.37
N ASP A 96 2.26 0.58 2.98
CA ASP A 96 0.98 1.23 3.26
C ASP A 96 -0.06 0.80 2.24
N TRP A 97 -1.23 0.43 2.75
CA TRP A 97 -2.40 0.06 1.98
C TRP A 97 -3.60 0.89 2.40
N THR A 98 -4.52 1.11 1.48
CA THR A 98 -5.76 1.83 1.72
C THR A 98 -6.97 1.04 1.22
N TYR A 99 -8.10 1.17 1.90
CA TYR A 99 -9.39 0.66 1.40
C TYR A 99 -10.02 1.54 0.31
N SER A 100 -9.50 2.76 0.14
CA SER A 100 -10.01 3.69 -0.86
C SER A 100 -9.19 3.61 -2.15
N PRO A 101 -9.77 3.19 -3.28
CA PRO A 101 -9.08 3.22 -4.57
C PRO A 101 -8.69 4.65 -4.97
N TYR A 102 -9.46 5.66 -4.59
CA TYR A 102 -9.16 7.06 -4.89
C TYR A 102 -7.90 7.57 -4.18
N VAL A 103 -7.66 7.11 -2.94
CA VAL A 103 -6.41 7.42 -2.23
C VAL A 103 -5.22 6.76 -2.94
N ALA A 104 -5.37 5.52 -3.39
CA ALA A 104 -4.32 4.86 -4.18
C ALA A 104 -4.08 5.58 -5.52
N MET A 105 -5.14 6.01 -6.22
CA MET A 105 -5.03 6.84 -7.44
C MET A 105 -4.27 8.14 -7.17
N HIS A 106 -4.56 8.82 -6.06
CA HIS A 106 -3.83 10.02 -5.68
C HIS A 106 -2.32 9.73 -5.58
N PHE A 107 -1.92 8.67 -4.88
CA PHE A 107 -0.50 8.31 -4.77
C PHE A 107 0.12 7.88 -6.10
N ALA A 108 -0.65 7.32 -7.01
CA ALA A 108 -0.15 6.99 -8.35
C ALA A 108 0.05 8.23 -9.25
N THR A 109 -0.67 9.35 -8.98
CA THR A 109 -0.71 10.51 -9.88
C THR A 109 -0.30 11.84 -9.25
N HIS A 110 0.02 11.91 -7.96
CA HIS A 110 0.24 13.18 -7.24
C HIS A 110 1.48 13.95 -7.70
N ASP A 111 2.48 13.29 -8.31
CA ASP A 111 3.68 13.96 -8.79
C ASP A 111 3.47 14.47 -10.23
N ALA A 112 3.10 15.76 -10.35
CA ALA A 112 2.86 16.40 -11.64
C ALA A 112 4.04 16.32 -12.62
N ARG A 113 5.28 16.19 -12.13
CA ARG A 113 6.47 16.05 -12.97
C ARG A 113 6.54 14.69 -13.69
N ARG A 114 5.64 13.79 -13.38
CA ARG A 114 5.61 12.40 -13.86
C ARG A 114 4.34 12.04 -14.60
N PHE A 115 3.53 13.02 -15.01
CA PHE A 115 2.28 12.78 -15.74
C PHE A 115 2.44 12.09 -17.08
N GLU A 116 3.65 12.09 -17.65
CA GLU A 116 3.99 11.34 -18.87
C GLU A 116 4.37 9.87 -18.62
N GLN A 117 4.36 9.43 -17.35
CA GLN A 117 4.70 8.06 -16.97
C GLN A 117 3.48 7.32 -16.45
N ASP A 118 3.36 6.06 -16.85
CA ASP A 118 2.28 5.21 -16.34
C ASP A 118 2.50 4.94 -14.83
N GLY A 119 1.46 5.20 -14.03
CA GLY A 119 1.37 4.78 -12.64
C GLY A 119 0.79 3.37 -12.51
N VAL A 120 0.88 2.80 -11.31
CA VAL A 120 0.30 1.47 -11.00
C VAL A 120 -0.52 1.54 -9.73
N ILE A 121 -1.67 0.87 -9.74
CA ILE A 121 -2.47 0.59 -8.55
C ILE A 121 -2.42 -0.91 -8.29
N TRP A 122 -1.82 -1.29 -7.18
CA TRP A 122 -1.82 -2.66 -6.70
C TRP A 122 -3.10 -2.95 -5.94
N CYS A 123 -3.71 -4.10 -6.23
CA CYS A 123 -4.92 -4.57 -5.56
C CYS A 123 -4.67 -5.91 -4.91
N VAL A 124 -5.05 -6.03 -3.64
CA VAL A 124 -4.95 -7.28 -2.87
C VAL A 124 -6.31 -7.61 -2.29
N ASP A 125 -6.80 -8.82 -2.51
CA ASP A 125 -7.99 -9.33 -1.83
C ASP A 125 -7.62 -9.68 -0.39
N SER A 126 -8.19 -8.95 0.57
CA SER A 126 -7.95 -9.15 2.00
C SER A 126 -8.80 -10.28 2.62
N ALA A 127 -9.79 -10.80 1.91
CA ALA A 127 -10.72 -11.84 2.40
C ALA A 127 -10.44 -13.21 1.79
N GLY A 128 -9.66 -13.30 0.72
CA GLY A 128 -9.35 -14.53 -0.02
C GLY A 128 -7.90 -14.99 0.13
N PRO A 129 -7.54 -16.10 -0.54
CA PRO A 129 -6.13 -16.45 -0.71
C PRO A 129 -5.45 -15.28 -1.40
N THR A 130 -4.44 -14.74 -0.75
CA THR A 130 -3.79 -13.46 -1.11
C THR A 130 -3.38 -13.43 -2.58
N SER A 131 -4.23 -12.93 -3.45
CA SER A 131 -3.90 -12.61 -4.83
C SER A 131 -3.64 -11.11 -4.94
N CYS A 132 -2.45 -10.75 -5.37
CA CYS A 132 -2.08 -9.36 -5.63
C CYS A 132 -2.05 -9.13 -7.13
N SER A 133 -2.79 -8.15 -7.63
CA SER A 133 -2.86 -7.84 -9.06
C SER A 133 -2.57 -6.36 -9.30
N PRO A 134 -1.65 -6.02 -10.22
CA PRO A 134 -1.42 -4.64 -10.63
C PRO A 134 -2.48 -4.20 -11.64
N MET A 135 -2.91 -2.94 -11.54
CA MET A 135 -3.62 -2.19 -12.58
C MET A 135 -2.73 -1.04 -13.05
N ARG A 136 -2.57 -0.92 -14.37
CA ARG A 136 -1.72 0.10 -15.03
C ARG A 136 -2.54 0.96 -15.97
#